data_4113075a6d5347caa20a194549f30128
#
_entry.id   4113075a6d5347caa20a194549f30128
#
_cell.length_a   1.000
_cell.length_b   1.000
_cell.length_c   1.000
_cell.angle_alpha   90.00
_cell.angle_beta   90.00
_cell.angle_gamma   90.00
#
_symmetry.space_group_name_H-M   'P 1'
#
loop_
_entity.id
_entity.type
_entity.pdbx_description
1 polymer ?
#
loop_
_entity_poly.entity_id
_entity_poly.type
_entity_poly.pdbx_seq_one_letter_code
_entity_poly.pdbx_strand_id
1 'polypeptide(L)'
;MRILLLCHRFNSLSQRFYCELSERGHEVSVELDVHPELTIEAVNLYKPDLIIAPFLKRKIPKEVWEKHLTLVVHPGPPGDRGPNALDWAILKGEKEWGVCILSAAEDYDAGDVWAHRTFPMRRARKASLYRREATEGAVEALWEALEKIERGEKRGRPQEDGVFNPKVDISLRKIDWHRDSTEEVLRKIYASDSQPGALANVEGEEYYLFNAYPEGFLKGEPGRLIARRDNAVCIGTKDGALWKAI
;
A
#
# COMPACT_ATOMS: atom_id res chain seq x y z
N MET A 1 22.00 16.77 -0.91
CA MET A 1 22.37 15.36 -0.58
C MET A 1 22.33 14.51 -1.84
N ARG A 2 23.13 13.45 -1.87
CA ARG A 2 23.02 12.36 -2.85
C ARG A 2 22.05 11.33 -2.30
N ILE A 3 20.93 11.16 -2.95
CA ILE A 3 19.84 10.28 -2.48
C ILE A 3 19.66 9.13 -3.45
N LEU A 4 19.66 7.88 -2.95
CA LEU A 4 19.35 6.71 -3.74
C LEU A 4 17.90 6.25 -3.44
N LEU A 5 17.05 6.26 -4.47
CA LEU A 5 15.73 5.65 -4.38
C LEU A 5 15.85 4.16 -4.71
N LEU A 6 15.66 3.30 -3.71
CA LEU A 6 15.66 1.85 -3.87
C LEU A 6 14.24 1.36 -4.08
N CYS A 7 13.93 0.83 -5.26
CA CYS A 7 12.57 0.52 -5.67
C CYS A 7 12.43 -0.90 -6.20
N HIS A 8 11.37 -1.62 -5.81
CA HIS A 8 11.00 -2.85 -6.51
C HIS A 8 10.44 -2.56 -7.93
N ARG A 9 9.74 -1.44 -8.08
CA ARG A 9 9.27 -0.85 -9.34
C ARG A 9 9.24 0.66 -9.18
N PHE A 10 9.52 1.37 -10.26
CA PHE A 10 9.40 2.83 -10.29
C PHE A 10 7.92 3.22 -10.46
N ASN A 11 7.14 3.01 -9.40
CA ASN A 11 5.70 3.26 -9.34
C ASN A 11 5.38 4.75 -9.11
N SER A 12 4.09 5.09 -8.99
CA SER A 12 3.65 6.49 -8.82
C SER A 12 4.26 7.18 -7.60
N LEU A 13 4.42 6.49 -6.48
CA LEU A 13 5.05 7.06 -5.28
C LEU A 13 6.55 7.29 -5.49
N SER A 14 7.24 6.31 -6.11
CA SER A 14 8.67 6.45 -6.43
C SER A 14 8.92 7.60 -7.41
N GLN A 15 8.05 7.74 -8.42
CA GLN A 15 8.10 8.87 -9.36
C GLN A 15 7.86 10.20 -8.66
N ARG A 16 6.85 10.25 -7.78
CA ARG A 16 6.56 11.46 -6.99
C ARG A 16 7.75 11.85 -6.12
N PHE A 17 8.34 10.92 -5.40
CA PHE A 17 9.53 11.19 -4.58
C PHE A 17 10.72 11.67 -5.42
N TYR A 18 10.94 11.05 -6.58
CA TYR A 18 11.99 11.48 -7.50
C TYR A 18 11.83 12.96 -7.91
N CYS A 19 10.63 13.35 -8.33
CA CYS A 19 10.34 14.74 -8.71
C CYS A 19 10.54 15.69 -7.53
N GLU A 20 9.90 15.40 -6.41
CA GLU A 20 9.95 16.24 -5.20
C GLU A 20 11.39 16.48 -4.72
N LEU A 21 12.20 15.43 -4.65
CA LEU A 21 13.59 15.50 -4.21
C LEU A 21 14.48 16.25 -5.21
N SER A 22 14.29 15.98 -6.52
CA SER A 22 15.05 16.65 -7.58
C SER A 22 14.74 18.14 -7.66
N GLU A 23 13.48 18.54 -7.55
CA GLU A 23 13.03 19.93 -7.55
C GLU A 23 13.61 20.73 -6.36
N ARG A 24 13.91 20.07 -5.25
CA ARG A 24 14.60 20.68 -4.09
C ARG A 24 16.11 20.65 -4.18
N GLY A 25 16.66 20.27 -5.32
CA GLY A 25 18.10 20.32 -5.60
C GLY A 25 18.92 19.18 -5.02
N HIS A 26 18.29 18.05 -4.64
CA HIS A 26 19.02 16.84 -4.31
C HIS A 26 19.51 16.13 -5.59
N GLU A 27 20.67 15.49 -5.53
CA GLU A 27 21.14 14.57 -6.57
C GLU A 27 20.46 13.22 -6.33
N VAL A 28 19.56 12.81 -7.23
CA VAL A 28 18.73 11.61 -7.03
C VAL A 28 19.04 10.56 -8.09
N SER A 29 19.35 9.35 -7.64
CA SER A 29 19.47 8.17 -8.49
C SER A 29 18.42 7.14 -8.12
N VAL A 30 18.09 6.24 -9.05
CA VAL A 30 17.10 5.15 -8.84
C VAL A 30 17.79 3.82 -9.08
N GLU A 31 17.68 2.94 -8.08
CA GLU A 31 18.10 1.55 -8.19
C GLU A 31 16.87 0.64 -8.11
N LEU A 32 16.79 -0.32 -9.04
CA LEU A 32 15.75 -1.34 -9.01
C LEU A 32 16.24 -2.56 -8.21
N ASP A 33 15.52 -2.90 -7.16
CA ASP A 33 15.78 -4.08 -6.31
C ASP A 33 15.53 -5.38 -7.09
N VAL A 34 16.48 -5.75 -7.94
CA VAL A 34 16.44 -6.99 -8.73
C VAL A 34 17.09 -8.14 -7.95
N HIS A 35 18.27 -7.89 -7.36
CA HIS A 35 19.02 -8.88 -6.59
C HIS A 35 19.80 -8.19 -5.46
N PRO A 36 19.92 -8.81 -4.26
CA PRO A 36 20.61 -8.21 -3.11
C PRO A 36 22.04 -7.75 -3.41
N GLU A 37 22.81 -8.55 -4.13
CA GLU A 37 24.20 -8.23 -4.49
C GLU A 37 24.29 -7.00 -5.40
N LEU A 38 23.38 -6.86 -6.36
CA LEU A 38 23.32 -5.68 -7.24
C LEU A 38 22.96 -4.42 -6.45
N THR A 39 22.04 -4.54 -5.48
CA THR A 39 21.72 -3.43 -4.57
C THR A 39 22.95 -2.99 -3.75
N ILE A 40 23.71 -3.94 -3.21
CA ILE A 40 24.95 -3.64 -2.47
C ILE A 40 25.98 -2.95 -3.39
N GLU A 41 26.16 -3.48 -4.60
CA GLU A 41 27.09 -2.91 -5.60
C GLU A 41 26.67 -1.48 -5.97
N ALA A 42 25.40 -1.24 -6.30
CA ALA A 42 24.87 0.07 -6.62
C ALA A 42 25.09 1.09 -5.50
N VAL A 43 24.85 0.71 -4.24
CA VAL A 43 25.10 1.55 -3.05
C VAL A 43 26.59 1.87 -2.92
N ASN A 44 27.47 0.88 -3.08
CA ASN A 44 28.92 1.08 -3.00
C ASN A 44 29.47 2.00 -4.12
N LEU A 45 28.91 1.91 -5.33
CA LEU A 45 29.29 2.74 -6.47
C LEU A 45 28.75 4.18 -6.35
N TYR A 46 27.46 4.30 -6.02
CA TYR A 46 26.82 5.60 -5.94
C TYR A 46 27.20 6.40 -4.68
N LYS A 47 27.50 5.70 -3.56
CA LYS A 47 27.84 6.29 -2.26
C LYS A 47 26.82 7.35 -1.81
N PRO A 48 25.56 6.97 -1.57
CA PRO A 48 24.51 7.89 -1.19
C PRO A 48 24.71 8.43 0.24
N ASP A 49 24.31 9.67 0.48
CA ASP A 49 24.17 10.23 1.82
C ASP A 49 22.94 9.65 2.53
N LEU A 50 21.91 9.31 1.75
CA LEU A 50 20.63 8.78 2.22
C LEU A 50 20.06 7.79 1.21
N ILE A 51 19.53 6.69 1.69
CA ILE A 51 18.75 5.74 0.89
C ILE A 51 17.27 5.85 1.29
N ILE A 52 16.39 5.93 0.31
CA ILE A 52 14.93 5.95 0.55
C ILE A 52 14.32 4.82 -0.27
N ALA A 53 13.50 4.00 0.36
CA ALA A 53 12.77 2.91 -0.26
C ALA A 53 11.25 3.23 -0.32
N PRO A 54 10.77 3.91 -1.37
CA PRO A 54 9.36 4.28 -1.50
C PRO A 54 8.44 3.07 -1.70
N PHE A 55 8.95 2.03 -2.36
CA PHE A 55 8.19 0.82 -2.65
C PHE A 55 9.12 -0.38 -2.81
N LEU A 56 9.13 -1.24 -1.80
CA LEU A 56 9.87 -2.51 -1.83
C LEU A 56 8.95 -3.71 -1.57
N LYS A 57 9.43 -4.88 -1.99
CA LYS A 57 8.84 -6.19 -1.68
C LYS A 57 9.82 -7.13 -0.98
N ARG A 58 11.12 -6.84 -1.06
CA ARG A 58 12.18 -7.63 -0.45
C ARG A 58 12.76 -6.88 0.72
N LYS A 59 13.40 -7.62 1.63
CA LYS A 59 14.24 -7.01 2.66
C LYS A 59 15.43 -6.32 2.03
N ILE A 60 15.78 -5.17 2.55
CA ILE A 60 17.01 -4.48 2.21
C ILE A 60 18.17 -5.26 2.83
N PRO A 61 19.28 -5.54 2.09
CA PRO A 61 20.43 -6.23 2.65
C PRO A 61 20.94 -5.55 3.92
N LYS A 62 21.30 -6.37 4.90
CA LYS A 62 21.78 -5.88 6.20
C LYS A 62 23.03 -5.02 6.06
N GLU A 63 23.93 -5.39 5.16
CA GLU A 63 25.14 -4.67 4.81
C GLU A 63 24.88 -3.23 4.32
N VAL A 64 23.67 -2.96 3.80
CA VAL A 64 23.26 -1.63 3.34
C VAL A 64 22.77 -0.79 4.50
N TRP A 65 21.73 -1.24 5.22
CA TRP A 65 21.10 -0.40 6.24
C TRP A 65 21.89 -0.28 7.56
N GLU A 66 22.84 -1.15 7.83
CA GLU A 66 23.79 -0.96 8.95
C GLU A 66 24.81 0.14 8.70
N LYS A 67 25.15 0.39 7.43
CA LYS A 67 26.19 1.36 7.05
C LYS A 67 25.64 2.69 6.54
N HIS A 68 24.42 2.68 6.03
CA HIS A 68 23.78 3.85 5.44
C HIS A 68 22.42 4.11 6.09
N LEU A 69 22.14 5.36 6.42
CA LEU A 69 20.78 5.72 6.81
C LEU A 69 19.83 5.36 5.68
N THR A 70 18.93 4.43 5.97
CA THR A 70 17.98 3.89 4.99
C THR A 70 16.57 4.03 5.52
N LEU A 71 15.75 4.78 4.80
CA LEU A 71 14.35 5.05 5.12
C LEU A 71 13.44 4.18 4.26
N VAL A 72 12.39 3.65 4.87
CA VAL A 72 11.35 2.85 4.22
C VAL A 72 10.02 3.59 4.33
N VAL A 73 9.26 3.63 3.26
CA VAL A 73 7.89 4.12 3.29
C VAL A 73 6.95 2.96 3.51
N HIS A 74 6.29 2.94 4.66
CA HIS A 74 5.28 1.95 4.98
C HIS A 74 3.88 2.57 4.89
N PRO A 75 2.97 2.04 4.03
CA PRO A 75 1.60 2.57 3.89
C PRO A 75 0.68 2.06 5.02
N GLY A 76 1.13 2.23 6.24
CA GLY A 76 0.46 1.91 7.50
C GLY A 76 0.83 2.91 8.59
N PRO A 77 0.02 3.08 9.64
CA PRO A 77 0.37 3.90 10.79
C PRO A 77 1.50 3.26 11.61
N PRO A 78 2.18 4.02 12.50
CA PRO A 78 3.13 3.43 13.44
C PRO A 78 2.53 2.25 14.21
N GLY A 79 3.27 1.13 14.28
CA GLY A 79 2.80 -0.12 14.89
C GLY A 79 2.11 -1.09 13.94
N ASP A 80 1.67 -0.66 12.74
CA ASP A 80 1.29 -1.59 11.69
C ASP A 80 2.54 -2.15 11.01
N ARG A 81 2.63 -3.46 10.87
CA ARG A 81 3.79 -4.16 10.30
C ARG A 81 3.37 -5.21 9.30
N GLY A 82 4.21 -5.45 8.31
CA GLY A 82 4.05 -6.51 7.33
C GLY A 82 3.43 -6.08 6.01
N PRO A 83 3.30 -7.02 5.08
CA PRO A 83 2.84 -6.73 3.73
C PRO A 83 1.33 -6.45 3.66
N ASN A 84 0.91 -5.74 2.61
CA ASN A 84 -0.49 -5.48 2.31
C ASN A 84 -1.22 -4.57 3.32
N ALA A 85 -0.55 -3.61 3.94
CA ALA A 85 -1.12 -2.70 4.94
C ALA A 85 -2.46 -2.06 4.51
N LEU A 86 -2.53 -1.47 3.31
CA LEU A 86 -3.80 -0.92 2.78
C LEU A 86 -4.87 -1.98 2.49
N ASP A 87 -4.47 -3.19 2.08
CA ASP A 87 -5.43 -4.30 1.92
C ASP A 87 -6.10 -4.62 3.27
N TRP A 88 -5.31 -4.73 4.33
CA TRP A 88 -5.82 -4.97 5.67
C TRP A 88 -6.73 -3.84 6.18
N ALA A 89 -6.32 -2.59 5.98
CA ALA A 89 -7.14 -1.44 6.35
C ALA A 89 -8.52 -1.47 5.68
N ILE A 90 -8.56 -1.75 4.37
CA ILE A 90 -9.82 -1.86 3.62
C ILE A 90 -10.64 -3.06 4.09
N LEU A 91 -10.05 -4.24 4.24
CA LEU A 91 -10.75 -5.46 4.67
C LEU A 91 -11.34 -5.31 6.07
N LYS A 92 -10.60 -4.72 7.01
CA LYS A 92 -11.07 -4.43 8.37
C LYS A 92 -12.10 -3.29 8.42
N GLY A 93 -12.20 -2.49 7.36
CA GLY A 93 -13.12 -1.36 7.29
C GLY A 93 -12.69 -0.19 8.18
N GLU A 94 -11.38 0.01 8.30
CA GLU A 94 -10.81 1.13 9.06
C GLU A 94 -11.36 2.46 8.55
N LYS A 95 -11.60 3.40 9.47
CA LYS A 95 -12.12 4.73 9.13
C LYS A 95 -11.03 5.76 8.95
N GLU A 96 -9.89 5.51 9.56
CA GLU A 96 -8.66 6.28 9.45
C GLU A 96 -7.50 5.30 9.24
N TRP A 97 -6.51 5.72 8.47
CA TRP A 97 -5.29 4.96 8.25
C TRP A 97 -4.10 5.89 8.21
N GLY A 98 -2.91 5.37 7.92
CA GLY A 98 -1.72 6.20 7.91
C GLY A 98 -0.66 5.72 6.93
N VAL A 99 0.39 6.51 6.90
CA VAL A 99 1.66 6.20 6.26
C VAL A 99 2.78 6.70 7.16
N CYS A 100 3.87 5.96 7.24
CA CYS A 100 5.04 6.37 8.00
C CYS A 100 6.33 6.20 7.21
N ILE A 101 7.32 7.02 7.59
CA ILE A 101 8.72 6.91 7.17
C ILE A 101 9.47 6.27 8.33
N LEU A 102 10.05 5.11 8.08
CA LEU A 102 10.72 4.27 9.08
C LEU A 102 12.20 4.10 8.72
N SER A 103 13.05 3.93 9.70
CA SER A 103 14.37 3.35 9.45
C SER A 103 14.24 1.90 9.00
N ALA A 104 15.07 1.47 8.07
CA ALA A 104 15.21 0.04 7.80
C ALA A 104 15.74 -0.69 9.03
N ALA A 105 15.27 -1.91 9.28
CA ALA A 105 15.64 -2.74 10.42
C ALA A 105 15.64 -4.22 10.03
N GLU A 106 16.06 -5.09 10.96
CA GLU A 106 16.10 -6.54 10.76
C GLU A 106 14.70 -7.10 10.48
N ASP A 107 13.70 -6.66 11.24
CA ASP A 107 12.30 -7.06 11.02
C ASP A 107 11.55 -6.05 10.13
N TYR A 108 10.57 -6.55 9.38
CA TYR A 108 9.75 -5.71 8.52
C TYR A 108 9.02 -4.63 9.33
N ASP A 109 9.14 -3.40 8.85
CA ASP A 109 8.43 -2.22 9.36
C ASP A 109 8.59 -2.00 10.88
N ALA A 110 9.70 -2.47 11.45
CA ALA A 110 10.00 -2.42 12.90
C ALA A 110 10.99 -1.31 13.29
N GLY A 111 11.53 -0.57 12.32
CA GLY A 111 12.50 0.49 12.57
C GLY A 111 11.90 1.73 13.21
N ASP A 112 12.77 2.64 13.67
CA ASP A 112 12.37 3.90 14.27
C ASP A 112 11.53 4.76 13.31
N VAL A 113 10.49 5.42 13.84
CA VAL A 113 9.60 6.31 13.08
C VAL A 113 10.24 7.70 12.98
N TRP A 114 10.55 8.13 11.76
CA TRP A 114 11.01 9.48 11.47
C TRP A 114 9.87 10.48 11.35
N ALA A 115 8.81 10.08 10.67
CA ALA A 115 7.60 10.87 10.52
C ALA A 115 6.42 9.97 10.16
N HIS A 116 5.20 10.45 10.39
CA HIS A 116 3.97 9.78 9.94
C HIS A 116 2.87 10.78 9.63
N ARG A 117 1.90 10.36 8.84
CA ARG A 117 0.65 11.08 8.57
C ARG A 117 -0.51 10.12 8.66
N THR A 118 -1.64 10.62 9.14
CA THR A 118 -2.92 9.92 9.12
C THR A 118 -3.84 10.57 8.09
N PHE A 119 -4.76 9.78 7.55
CA PHE A 119 -5.76 10.23 6.58
C PHE A 119 -7.07 9.47 6.73
N PRO A 120 -8.22 10.10 6.44
CA PRO A 120 -9.50 9.42 6.46
C PRO A 120 -9.59 8.39 5.33
N MET A 121 -10.11 7.21 5.65
CA MET A 121 -10.35 6.13 4.68
C MET A 121 -11.70 6.33 4.00
N ARG A 122 -11.68 6.89 2.79
CA ARG A 122 -12.90 6.94 1.97
C ARG A 122 -13.21 5.58 1.35
N ARG A 123 -14.47 5.33 1.01
CA ARG A 123 -14.85 4.13 0.26
C ARG A 123 -14.29 4.20 -1.17
N ALA A 124 -13.17 3.57 -1.39
CA ALA A 124 -12.47 3.56 -2.68
C ALA A 124 -11.58 2.34 -2.84
N ARG A 125 -11.21 2.08 -4.10
CA ARG A 125 -10.25 1.03 -4.44
C ARG A 125 -8.87 1.34 -3.88
N LYS A 126 -8.13 0.30 -3.51
CA LYS A 126 -6.78 0.39 -2.98
C LYS A 126 -5.86 1.27 -3.84
N ALA A 127 -5.85 1.07 -5.16
CA ALA A 127 -5.00 1.88 -6.05
C ALA A 127 -5.33 3.37 -6.00
N SER A 128 -6.60 3.73 -5.76
CA SER A 128 -7.01 5.12 -5.61
C SER A 128 -6.54 5.73 -4.29
N LEU A 129 -6.69 4.99 -3.18
CA LEU A 129 -6.18 5.40 -1.86
C LEU A 129 -4.65 5.53 -1.86
N TYR A 130 -3.96 4.56 -2.47
CA TYR A 130 -2.51 4.58 -2.57
C TYR A 130 -1.98 5.79 -3.34
N ARG A 131 -2.60 6.09 -4.52
CA ARG A 131 -2.14 7.18 -5.40
C ARG A 131 -2.47 8.58 -4.87
N ARG A 132 -3.42 8.70 -3.96
CA ARG A 132 -3.84 9.98 -3.38
C ARG A 132 -3.40 10.06 -1.93
N GLU A 133 -4.25 9.62 -1.02
CA GLU A 133 -4.10 9.84 0.41
C GLU A 133 -2.75 9.31 0.95
N ALA A 134 -2.39 8.08 0.60
CA ALA A 134 -1.12 7.50 1.05
C ALA A 134 0.09 8.20 0.41
N THR A 135 0.01 8.57 -0.88
CA THR A 135 1.10 9.27 -1.56
C THR A 135 1.26 10.70 -1.02
N GLU A 136 0.17 11.45 -0.82
CA GLU A 136 0.20 12.80 -0.25
C GLU A 136 0.77 12.79 1.17
N GLY A 137 0.25 11.92 2.03
CA GLY A 137 0.78 11.74 3.38
C GLY A 137 2.25 11.28 3.40
N ALA A 138 2.65 10.44 2.47
CA ALA A 138 4.06 10.01 2.37
C ALA A 138 4.99 11.16 1.97
N VAL A 139 4.57 12.06 1.07
CA VAL A 139 5.34 13.25 0.70
C VAL A 139 5.49 14.20 1.89
N GLU A 140 4.42 14.48 2.60
CA GLU A 140 4.49 15.33 3.80
C GLU A 140 5.38 14.72 4.90
N ALA A 141 5.27 13.41 5.11
CA ALA A 141 6.11 12.70 6.07
C ALA A 141 7.59 12.67 5.62
N LEU A 142 7.85 12.55 4.31
CA LEU A 142 9.19 12.63 3.75
C LEU A 142 9.86 13.98 4.09
N TRP A 143 9.14 15.08 3.90
CA TRP A 143 9.69 16.41 4.21
C TRP A 143 10.03 16.58 5.69
N GLU A 144 9.15 16.15 6.58
CA GLU A 144 9.43 16.19 8.02
C GLU A 144 10.66 15.32 8.37
N ALA A 145 10.79 14.14 7.78
CA ALA A 145 11.93 13.26 8.01
C ALA A 145 13.24 13.90 7.50
N LEU A 146 13.22 14.50 6.31
CA LEU A 146 14.39 15.18 5.75
C LEU A 146 14.81 16.41 6.58
N GLU A 147 13.88 17.22 7.04
CA GLU A 147 14.16 18.35 7.94
C GLU A 147 14.83 17.91 9.24
N LYS A 148 14.42 16.77 9.82
CA LYS A 148 15.07 16.18 11.00
C LYS A 148 16.50 15.77 10.70
N ILE A 149 16.72 15.08 9.56
CA ILE A 149 18.04 14.64 9.12
C ILE A 149 18.95 15.84 8.87
N GLU A 150 18.48 16.88 8.20
CA GLU A 150 19.23 18.11 7.93
C GLU A 150 19.60 18.88 9.19
N ARG A 151 18.77 18.82 10.24
CA ARG A 151 19.08 19.34 11.57
C ARG A 151 20.09 18.47 12.33
N GLY A 152 20.51 17.34 11.77
CA GLY A 152 21.50 16.46 12.36
C GLY A 152 20.93 15.40 13.30
N GLU A 153 19.62 15.19 13.29
CA GLU A 153 19.02 14.06 14.03
C GLU A 153 19.54 12.73 13.46
N LYS A 154 19.94 11.82 14.35
CA LYS A 154 20.56 10.54 13.97
C LYS A 154 19.59 9.36 14.01
N ARG A 155 18.44 9.52 14.64
CA ARG A 155 17.44 8.47 14.85
C ARG A 155 16.04 9.04 14.81
N GLY A 156 15.10 8.23 14.34
CA GLY A 156 13.68 8.47 14.55
C GLY A 156 13.25 8.13 15.99
N ARG A 157 11.98 8.24 16.27
CA ARG A 157 11.38 7.82 17.53
C ARG A 157 11.18 6.30 17.51
N PRO A 158 11.64 5.55 18.54
CA PRO A 158 11.37 4.12 18.65
C PRO A 158 9.88 3.82 18.55
N GLN A 159 9.53 2.74 17.87
CA GLN A 159 8.17 2.25 17.85
C GLN A 159 7.88 1.44 19.12
N GLU A 160 6.64 1.54 19.59
CA GLU A 160 6.07 0.57 20.53
C GLU A 160 5.85 -0.77 19.81
N ASP A 161 5.56 -1.83 20.57
CA ASP A 161 5.23 -3.13 20.02
C ASP A 161 4.07 -3.03 19.05
N GLY A 162 4.28 -3.54 17.83
CA GLY A 162 3.33 -3.44 16.74
C GLY A 162 2.68 -4.79 16.42
N VAL A 163 1.63 -4.73 15.59
CA VAL A 163 0.90 -5.89 15.10
C VAL A 163 1.42 -6.26 13.72
N PHE A 164 1.99 -7.46 13.59
CA PHE A 164 2.36 -8.01 12.29
C PHE A 164 1.13 -8.57 11.58
N ASN A 165 0.75 -7.97 10.47
CA ASN A 165 -0.29 -8.44 9.59
C ASN A 165 0.34 -9.28 8.47
N PRO A 166 -0.02 -10.58 8.32
CA PRO A 166 0.56 -11.44 7.31
C PRO A 166 0.09 -11.05 5.90
N LYS A 167 0.68 -11.68 4.89
CA LYS A 167 0.24 -11.48 3.51
C LYS A 167 -1.24 -11.90 3.35
N VAL A 168 -2.03 -11.02 2.76
CA VAL A 168 -3.44 -11.31 2.43
C VAL A 168 -3.48 -12.37 1.32
N ASP A 169 -4.01 -13.54 1.64
CA ASP A 169 -4.18 -14.63 0.70
C ASP A 169 -5.54 -14.60 -0.02
N ILE A 170 -5.76 -15.59 -0.90
CA ILE A 170 -6.97 -15.67 -1.72
C ILE A 170 -8.22 -15.97 -0.88
N SER A 171 -8.10 -16.66 0.26
CA SER A 171 -9.24 -17.01 1.10
C SER A 171 -9.92 -15.75 1.68
N LEU A 172 -9.11 -14.77 2.07
CA LEU A 172 -9.61 -13.47 2.56
C LEU A 172 -10.20 -12.60 1.44
N ARG A 173 -9.90 -12.92 0.18
CA ARG A 173 -10.40 -12.23 -1.00
C ARG A 173 -11.59 -12.95 -1.65
N LYS A 174 -11.91 -14.16 -1.20
CA LYS A 174 -13.05 -14.95 -1.71
C LYS A 174 -14.36 -14.38 -1.18
N ILE A 175 -15.28 -14.12 -2.10
CA ILE A 175 -16.62 -13.63 -1.78
C ILE A 175 -17.53 -14.83 -1.47
N ASP A 176 -18.22 -14.75 -0.34
CA ASP A 176 -19.34 -15.62 0.01
C ASP A 176 -20.64 -14.81 -0.04
N TRP A 177 -21.37 -14.90 -1.15
CA TRP A 177 -22.57 -14.11 -1.41
C TRP A 177 -23.67 -14.26 -0.35
N HIS A 178 -23.71 -15.41 0.34
CA HIS A 178 -24.72 -15.69 1.36
C HIS A 178 -24.33 -15.22 2.76
N ARG A 179 -23.03 -15.03 3.01
CA ARG A 179 -22.50 -14.62 4.32
C ARG A 179 -22.05 -13.17 4.35
N ASP A 180 -21.39 -12.73 3.30
CA ASP A 180 -20.85 -11.39 3.22
C ASP A 180 -21.97 -10.37 2.95
N SER A 181 -22.02 -9.30 3.74
CA SER A 181 -22.84 -8.12 3.44
C SER A 181 -22.35 -7.42 2.16
N THR A 182 -23.19 -6.59 1.57
CA THR A 182 -22.78 -5.74 0.42
C THR A 182 -21.50 -4.97 0.71
N GLU A 183 -21.36 -4.43 1.92
CA GLU A 183 -20.19 -3.68 2.35
C GLU A 183 -18.93 -4.57 2.43
N GLU A 184 -19.04 -5.78 2.95
CA GLU A 184 -17.92 -6.73 3.03
C GLU A 184 -17.49 -7.20 1.64
N VAL A 185 -18.45 -7.46 0.75
CA VAL A 185 -18.16 -7.78 -0.66
C VAL A 185 -17.39 -6.65 -1.33
N LEU A 186 -17.85 -5.40 -1.17
CA LEU A 186 -17.17 -4.23 -1.72
C LEU A 186 -15.76 -4.06 -1.15
N ARG A 187 -15.56 -4.26 0.16
CA ARG A 187 -14.22 -4.21 0.77
C ARG A 187 -13.29 -5.27 0.19
N LYS A 188 -13.76 -6.50 0.00
CA LYS A 188 -12.99 -7.56 -0.66
C LYS A 188 -12.58 -7.17 -2.09
N ILE A 189 -13.50 -6.60 -2.86
CA ILE A 189 -13.22 -6.13 -4.23
C ILE A 189 -12.23 -4.96 -4.21
N TYR A 190 -12.41 -3.99 -3.34
CA TYR A 190 -11.54 -2.80 -3.26
C TYR A 190 -10.12 -3.12 -2.77
N ALA A 191 -9.99 -4.01 -1.78
CA ALA A 191 -8.70 -4.49 -1.29
C ALA A 191 -7.96 -5.35 -2.33
N SER A 192 -8.70 -6.00 -3.22
CA SER A 192 -8.16 -6.88 -4.25
C SER A 192 -7.88 -6.17 -5.56
N ASP A 193 -8.02 -4.84 -5.61
CA ASP A 193 -7.74 -4.01 -6.78
C ASP A 193 -6.31 -4.25 -7.29
N SER A 194 -6.16 -4.31 -8.61
CA SER A 194 -4.97 -4.61 -9.40
C SER A 194 -4.71 -6.11 -9.61
N GLN A 195 -4.40 -6.89 -8.61
CA GLN A 195 -4.19 -8.34 -8.67
C GLN A 195 -4.32 -8.96 -7.27
N PRO A 196 -4.89 -10.15 -7.15
CA PRO A 196 -5.47 -11.00 -8.21
C PRO A 196 -6.92 -10.67 -8.57
N GLY A 197 -7.59 -9.72 -7.89
CA GLY A 197 -9.02 -9.52 -7.89
C GLY A 197 -9.69 -10.25 -6.72
N ALA A 198 -10.98 -10.00 -6.48
CA ALA A 198 -11.78 -10.74 -5.52
C ALA A 198 -12.40 -11.97 -6.20
N LEU A 199 -12.11 -13.16 -5.69
CA LEU A 199 -12.64 -14.41 -6.24
C LEU A 199 -14.12 -14.57 -5.88
N ALA A 200 -14.95 -14.82 -6.87
CA ALA A 200 -16.39 -15.03 -6.69
C ALA A 200 -16.92 -16.10 -7.63
N ASN A 201 -17.90 -16.85 -7.20
CA ASN A 201 -18.72 -17.68 -8.09
C ASN A 201 -19.99 -16.87 -8.45
N VAL A 202 -20.24 -16.68 -9.73
CA VAL A 202 -21.43 -15.99 -10.24
C VAL A 202 -22.08 -16.89 -11.28
N GLU A 203 -23.34 -17.27 -11.07
CA GLU A 203 -24.08 -18.19 -11.95
C GLU A 203 -23.39 -19.56 -12.19
N GLY A 204 -22.61 -20.03 -11.21
CA GLY A 204 -21.88 -21.32 -11.30
C GLY A 204 -20.47 -21.21 -11.85
N GLU A 205 -20.05 -20.08 -12.35
CA GLU A 205 -18.74 -19.85 -12.91
C GLU A 205 -17.86 -19.01 -11.98
N GLU A 206 -16.54 -19.26 -11.93
CA GLU A 206 -15.58 -18.52 -11.12
C GLU A 206 -15.05 -17.30 -11.87
N TYR A 207 -15.07 -16.15 -11.21
CA TYR A 207 -14.57 -14.87 -11.72
C TYR A 207 -13.68 -14.16 -10.72
N TYR A 208 -12.73 -13.38 -11.20
CA TYR A 208 -12.04 -12.36 -10.42
C TYR A 208 -12.70 -11.02 -10.64
N LEU A 209 -13.31 -10.49 -9.58
CA LEU A 209 -14.06 -9.24 -9.63
C LEU A 209 -13.18 -8.04 -9.32
N PHE A 210 -13.36 -7.01 -10.12
CA PHE A 210 -12.76 -5.69 -9.99
C PHE A 210 -13.84 -4.63 -10.17
N ASN A 211 -13.64 -3.44 -9.67
CA ASN A 211 -14.47 -2.29 -10.03
C ASN A 211 -15.96 -2.49 -9.74
N ALA A 212 -16.35 -2.47 -8.49
CA ALA A 212 -17.75 -2.54 -8.09
C ALA A 212 -18.19 -1.27 -7.34
N TYR A 213 -19.49 -1.01 -7.33
CA TYR A 213 -20.10 0.05 -6.52
C TYR A 213 -21.47 -0.43 -6.01
N PRO A 214 -21.94 0.09 -4.86
CA PRO A 214 -23.18 -0.37 -4.26
C PRO A 214 -24.39 0.03 -5.14
N GLU A 215 -25.38 -0.84 -5.17
CA GLU A 215 -26.72 -0.51 -5.65
C GLU A 215 -27.58 0.00 -4.48
N GLY A 216 -28.40 1.02 -4.73
CA GLY A 216 -29.18 1.67 -3.67
C GLY A 216 -30.57 1.11 -3.45
N PHE A 217 -31.19 0.48 -4.44
CA PHE A 217 -32.60 0.13 -4.44
C PHE A 217 -32.89 -1.33 -4.75
N LEU A 218 -32.15 -1.90 -5.71
CA LEU A 218 -32.37 -3.27 -6.14
C LEU A 218 -31.87 -4.27 -5.09
N LYS A 219 -32.65 -5.33 -4.92
CA LYS A 219 -32.28 -6.50 -4.12
C LYS A 219 -32.61 -7.75 -4.93
N GLY A 220 -31.89 -8.80 -4.69
CA GLY A 220 -32.13 -10.07 -5.36
C GLY A 220 -31.41 -11.23 -4.65
N GLU A 221 -31.55 -12.41 -5.20
CA GLU A 221 -30.89 -13.60 -4.68
C GLU A 221 -29.37 -13.43 -4.68
N PRO A 222 -28.70 -13.75 -3.55
CA PRO A 222 -27.25 -13.63 -3.45
C PRO A 222 -26.50 -14.43 -4.52
N GLY A 223 -25.54 -13.76 -5.20
CA GLY A 223 -24.73 -14.36 -6.25
C GLY A 223 -25.41 -14.46 -7.61
N ARG A 224 -26.65 -14.00 -7.77
CA ARG A 224 -27.39 -14.01 -9.02
C ARG A 224 -27.32 -12.66 -9.73
N LEU A 225 -27.33 -12.72 -11.06
CA LEU A 225 -27.49 -11.54 -11.90
C LEU A 225 -28.93 -11.06 -11.84
N ILE A 226 -29.18 -9.85 -11.34
CA ILE A 226 -30.52 -9.29 -11.16
C ILE A 226 -30.86 -8.16 -12.13
N ALA A 227 -29.85 -7.51 -12.71
CA ALA A 227 -30.02 -6.50 -13.73
C ALA A 227 -28.76 -6.36 -14.59
N ARG A 228 -28.90 -5.75 -15.77
CA ARG A 228 -27.80 -5.51 -16.71
C ARG A 228 -27.91 -4.12 -17.30
N ARG A 229 -26.77 -3.49 -17.54
CA ARG A 229 -26.56 -2.29 -18.36
C ARG A 229 -25.52 -2.61 -19.43
N ASP A 230 -25.27 -1.70 -20.37
CA ASP A 230 -24.31 -1.90 -21.45
C ASP A 230 -22.90 -2.23 -20.96
N ASN A 231 -22.49 -1.64 -19.84
CA ASN A 231 -21.13 -1.73 -19.31
C ASN A 231 -21.05 -2.28 -17.87
N ALA A 232 -22.16 -2.80 -17.35
CA ALA A 232 -22.17 -3.35 -15.97
C ALA A 232 -23.29 -4.36 -15.77
N VAL A 233 -23.06 -5.27 -14.82
CA VAL A 233 -24.06 -6.21 -14.31
C VAL A 233 -24.32 -5.94 -12.84
N CYS A 234 -25.57 -6.10 -12.42
CA CYS A 234 -25.99 -6.02 -11.01
C CYS A 234 -26.10 -7.41 -10.44
N ILE A 235 -25.43 -7.63 -9.31
CA ILE A 235 -25.38 -8.92 -8.61
C ILE A 235 -26.00 -8.74 -7.23
N GLY A 236 -26.93 -9.65 -6.89
CA GLY A 236 -27.51 -9.71 -5.54
C GLY A 236 -26.47 -10.08 -4.47
N THR A 237 -26.59 -9.50 -3.30
CA THR A 237 -25.79 -9.81 -2.12
C THR A 237 -26.69 -10.20 -0.97
N LYS A 238 -26.15 -10.61 0.17
CA LYS A 238 -26.91 -11.02 1.35
C LYS A 238 -27.97 -9.99 1.79
N ASP A 239 -27.68 -8.70 1.70
CA ASP A 239 -28.51 -7.63 2.26
C ASP A 239 -28.87 -6.53 1.24
N GLY A 240 -28.43 -6.67 -0.01
CA GLY A 240 -28.66 -5.67 -1.06
C GLY A 240 -28.20 -6.15 -2.43
N ALA A 241 -27.49 -5.29 -3.13
CA ALA A 241 -26.87 -5.61 -4.42
C ALA A 241 -25.69 -4.67 -4.73
N LEU A 242 -24.92 -5.02 -5.71
CA LEU A 242 -23.83 -4.19 -6.25
C LEU A 242 -23.80 -4.24 -7.78
N TRP A 243 -23.29 -3.17 -8.37
CA TRP A 243 -22.92 -3.11 -9.77
C TRP A 243 -21.45 -3.45 -9.94
N LYS A 244 -21.15 -4.35 -10.86
CA LYS A 244 -19.81 -4.72 -11.30
C LYS A 244 -19.64 -4.29 -12.75
N ALA A 245 -18.64 -3.47 -13.07
CA ALA A 245 -18.29 -3.13 -14.45
C ALA A 245 -17.84 -4.39 -15.24
N ILE A 246 -18.26 -4.50 -16.48
CA ILE A 246 -17.88 -5.58 -17.40
C ILE A 246 -16.51 -5.29 -18.01
#